data_eff44f006d43701e31d779c95c2ffdf8
#
_entry.id   eff44f006d43701e31d779c95c2ffdf8
#
_cell.length_a   1.000
_cell.length_b   1.000
_cell.length_c   1.000
_cell.angle_alpha   90.00
_cell.angle_beta   90.00
_cell.angle_gamma   90.00
#
_symmetry.space_group_name_H-M   'P 1'
#
loop_
_entity.id
_entity.type
_entity.pdbx_description
1 polymer ?
#
loop_
_entity_poly.entity_id
_entity_poly.type
_entity_poly.pdbx_seq_one_letter_code
_entity_poly.pdbx_strand_id
1 'polypeptide(L)'
;MSGVTIIGTGHHVPGAPVPNEALARVMDTSDEWIQARTGIQQRYFARDGQGASDLGVEAAKKALEDAGIEASDVDYIIFATMTPDYFFPGSGPLLGAKLGISGVPALDIRQQCAAMPYAFQLANGLVQSGAAKTILLVGAEVHAGFMPWTDWDVVRSEAQHEIAPEAHARATKHRGLAIIFGDGAAAMVLRKSDAPGGGFIGAELHSDGDSFDHLFVSGCGFRSIPYVTPEALLADEHIPQMRGPSLLRKAVKTLSRTVKSLCETHGISLDDIDRFIAHQANDRINRAVQQALHIP
;
A
#
# COMPACT_ATOMS: atom_id res chain seq x y z
N MET A 1 -7.98 -14.48 25.50
CA MET A 1 -6.65 -13.82 25.58
C MET A 1 -6.76 -12.50 24.84
N SER A 2 -6.12 -11.43 25.35
CA SER A 2 -6.15 -10.12 24.65
C SER A 2 -5.21 -10.16 23.44
N GLY A 3 -5.66 -9.64 22.30
CA GLY A 3 -4.86 -9.50 21.10
C GLY A 3 -3.97 -8.25 21.12
N VAL A 4 -3.25 -7.99 20.02
CA VAL A 4 -2.56 -6.71 19.84
C VAL A 4 -3.57 -5.59 19.60
N THR A 5 -3.24 -4.40 20.07
CA THR A 5 -4.00 -3.17 19.81
C THR A 5 -3.08 -2.09 19.25
N ILE A 6 -3.66 -1.15 18.51
CA ILE A 6 -2.97 0.03 18.01
C ILE A 6 -2.94 1.05 19.14
N ILE A 7 -1.74 1.54 19.49
CA ILE A 7 -1.56 2.57 20.51
C ILE A 7 -1.08 3.91 19.95
N GLY A 8 -0.69 3.93 18.68
CA GLY A 8 -0.34 5.16 17.95
C GLY A 8 -0.32 4.92 16.45
N THR A 9 -0.61 5.98 15.70
CA THR A 9 -0.69 5.99 14.24
C THR A 9 0.03 7.18 13.65
N GLY A 10 0.57 7.01 12.44
CA GLY A 10 1.20 8.11 11.71
C GLY A 10 1.13 7.88 10.21
N HIS A 11 1.20 8.94 9.45
CA HIS A 11 1.25 8.85 8.00
C HIS A 11 2.13 9.95 7.41
N HIS A 12 2.64 9.68 6.22
CA HIS A 12 3.41 10.65 5.45
C HIS A 12 3.13 10.51 3.95
N VAL A 13 3.05 11.64 3.26
CA VAL A 13 3.00 11.72 1.80
C VAL A 13 4.12 12.62 1.30
N PRO A 14 4.80 12.29 0.21
CA PRO A 14 5.94 13.06 -0.28
C PRO A 14 5.50 14.30 -1.07
N GLY A 15 6.15 15.43 -0.82
CA GLY A 15 6.02 16.64 -1.63
C GLY A 15 4.62 17.27 -1.68
N ALA A 16 4.33 17.94 -2.79
CA ALA A 16 3.06 18.57 -3.06
C ALA A 16 2.07 17.60 -3.75
N PRO A 17 0.75 17.81 -3.58
CA PRO A 17 -0.25 17.00 -4.27
C PRO A 17 -0.18 17.22 -5.79
N VAL A 18 -0.36 16.14 -6.54
CA VAL A 18 -0.52 16.12 -7.99
C VAL A 18 -2.00 15.93 -8.31
N PRO A 19 -2.73 16.98 -8.69
CA PRO A 19 -4.15 16.91 -9.01
C PRO A 19 -4.39 16.21 -10.36
N ASN A 20 -5.63 15.83 -10.64
CA ASN A 20 -5.99 15.13 -11.87
C ASN A 20 -5.69 15.95 -13.13
N GLU A 21 -5.83 17.29 -13.06
CA GLU A 21 -5.53 18.22 -14.14
C GLU A 21 -4.05 18.20 -14.54
N ALA A 22 -3.15 17.92 -13.60
CA ALA A 22 -1.73 17.77 -13.92
C ALA A 22 -1.46 16.53 -14.77
N LEU A 23 -2.20 15.43 -14.53
CA LEU A 23 -2.12 14.23 -15.36
C LEU A 23 -2.70 14.45 -16.76
N ALA A 24 -3.70 15.31 -16.91
CA ALA A 24 -4.27 15.66 -18.22
C ALA A 24 -3.28 16.39 -19.15
N ARG A 25 -2.15 16.87 -18.63
CA ARG A 25 -1.07 17.45 -19.44
C ARG A 25 -0.18 16.40 -20.10
N VAL A 26 -0.11 15.20 -19.52
CA VAL A 26 0.80 14.15 -19.96
C VAL A 26 0.09 12.95 -20.60
N MET A 27 -1.24 12.87 -20.51
CA MET A 27 -2.04 11.80 -21.13
C MET A 27 -3.47 12.25 -21.42
N ASP A 28 -4.15 11.53 -22.33
CA ASP A 28 -5.57 11.74 -22.66
C ASP A 28 -6.47 11.29 -21.49
N THR A 29 -6.77 12.23 -20.59
CA THR A 29 -7.64 12.02 -19.41
C THR A 29 -8.27 13.36 -18.99
N SER A 30 -9.17 13.30 -17.99
CA SER A 30 -9.71 14.49 -17.32
C SER A 30 -10.00 14.21 -15.87
N ASP A 31 -10.19 15.25 -15.06
CA ASP A 31 -10.60 15.13 -13.67
C ASP A 31 -11.91 14.33 -13.53
N GLU A 32 -12.92 14.68 -14.32
CA GLU A 32 -14.22 14.00 -14.32
C GLU A 32 -14.08 12.52 -14.70
N TRP A 33 -13.23 12.20 -15.68
CA TRP A 33 -12.99 10.82 -16.11
C TRP A 33 -12.35 9.99 -15.02
N ILE A 34 -11.37 10.55 -14.29
CA ILE A 34 -10.68 9.89 -13.19
C ILE A 34 -11.63 9.72 -11.99
N GLN A 35 -12.28 10.78 -11.54
CA GLN A 35 -13.17 10.76 -10.39
C GLN A 35 -14.34 9.80 -10.59
N ALA A 36 -15.00 9.83 -11.76
CA ALA A 36 -16.11 8.92 -12.06
C ALA A 36 -15.74 7.43 -12.01
N ARG A 37 -14.45 7.09 -12.18
CA ARG A 37 -13.94 5.71 -12.18
C ARG A 37 -13.34 5.26 -10.88
N THR A 38 -12.73 6.17 -10.13
CA THR A 38 -11.89 5.86 -8.99
C THR A 38 -12.24 6.59 -7.70
N GLY A 39 -12.87 7.76 -7.81
CA GLY A 39 -13.07 8.70 -6.71
C GLY A 39 -11.80 9.52 -6.37
N ILE A 40 -10.67 9.30 -7.04
CA ILE A 40 -9.40 9.94 -6.74
C ILE A 40 -9.37 11.36 -7.30
N GLN A 41 -9.02 12.33 -6.47
CA GLN A 41 -8.88 13.74 -6.82
C GLN A 41 -7.41 14.15 -7.02
N GLN A 42 -6.51 13.56 -6.23
CA GLN A 42 -5.08 13.85 -6.26
C GLN A 42 -4.26 12.67 -5.78
N ARG A 43 -2.96 12.69 -6.05
CA ARG A 43 -1.97 11.74 -5.55
C ARG A 43 -0.67 12.46 -5.24
N TYR A 44 0.28 11.72 -4.65
CA TYR A 44 1.59 12.24 -4.33
C TYR A 44 2.64 11.34 -4.97
N PHE A 45 3.79 11.91 -5.34
CA PHE A 45 4.90 11.14 -5.90
C PHE A 45 6.22 11.56 -5.27
N ALA A 46 6.97 10.56 -4.82
CA ALA A 46 8.32 10.74 -4.33
C ALA A 46 9.24 11.32 -5.41
N ARG A 47 10.30 11.98 -4.99
CA ARG A 47 11.37 12.44 -5.87
C ARG A 47 12.40 11.34 -6.05
N ASP A 48 13.22 11.48 -7.09
CA ASP A 48 14.39 10.63 -7.26
C ASP A 48 15.26 10.66 -5.99
N GLY A 49 15.73 9.46 -5.59
CA GLY A 49 16.48 9.26 -4.36
C GLY A 49 15.64 9.08 -3.08
N GLN A 50 14.31 9.20 -3.15
CA GLN A 50 13.42 8.87 -2.04
C GLN A 50 12.85 7.46 -2.21
N GLY A 51 13.12 6.57 -1.27
CA GLY A 51 12.61 5.20 -1.23
C GLY A 51 11.51 4.99 -0.19
N ALA A 52 10.99 3.76 -0.14
CA ALA A 52 9.93 3.38 0.78
C ALA A 52 10.33 3.59 2.26
N SER A 53 11.59 3.32 2.61
CA SER A 53 12.08 3.54 3.97
C SER A 53 12.17 5.04 4.34
N ASP A 54 12.37 5.95 3.38
CA ASP A 54 12.38 7.40 3.64
C ASP A 54 10.99 7.89 4.03
N LEU A 55 9.96 7.47 3.26
CA LEU A 55 8.58 7.79 3.57
C LEU A 55 8.16 7.13 4.89
N GLY A 56 8.58 5.87 5.09
CA GLY A 56 8.31 5.09 6.30
C GLY A 56 8.82 5.74 7.58
N VAL A 57 10.03 6.33 7.55
CA VAL A 57 10.61 7.04 8.72
C VAL A 57 9.71 8.19 9.18
N GLU A 58 9.22 9.00 8.26
CA GLU A 58 8.38 10.15 8.62
C GLU A 58 7.00 9.73 9.15
N ALA A 59 6.43 8.65 8.63
CA ALA A 59 5.21 8.05 9.17
C ALA A 59 5.47 7.43 10.56
N ALA A 60 6.58 6.71 10.74
CA ALA A 60 6.95 6.06 11.98
C ALA A 60 7.18 7.07 13.12
N LYS A 61 7.87 8.17 12.87
CA LYS A 61 8.06 9.25 13.86
C LYS A 61 6.73 9.74 14.42
N LYS A 62 5.75 9.99 13.54
CA LYS A 62 4.41 10.43 13.94
C LYS A 62 3.66 9.37 14.73
N ALA A 63 3.80 8.10 14.35
CA ALA A 63 3.16 6.99 15.08
C ALA A 63 3.75 6.80 16.48
N LEU A 64 5.06 6.98 16.65
CA LEU A 64 5.74 6.94 17.94
C LEU A 64 5.33 8.13 18.82
N GLU A 65 5.26 9.33 18.24
CA GLU A 65 4.77 10.54 18.93
C GLU A 65 3.32 10.36 19.40
N ASP A 66 2.42 9.87 18.52
CA ASP A 66 1.02 9.60 18.86
C ASP A 66 0.88 8.52 19.94
N ALA A 67 1.77 7.52 19.95
CA ALA A 67 1.85 6.49 20.98
C ALA A 67 2.47 6.99 22.31
N GLY A 68 3.12 8.16 22.32
CA GLY A 68 3.83 8.69 23.48
C GLY A 68 5.04 7.85 23.90
N ILE A 69 5.77 7.26 22.93
CA ILE A 69 6.94 6.42 23.18
C ILE A 69 8.12 6.82 22.30
N GLU A 70 9.31 6.41 22.72
CA GLU A 70 10.55 6.62 21.96
C GLU A 70 10.81 5.45 20.98
N ALA A 71 11.62 5.69 19.96
CA ALA A 71 12.02 4.65 19.01
C ALA A 71 12.74 3.48 19.72
N SER A 72 13.48 3.73 20.78
CA SER A 72 14.16 2.72 21.60
C SER A 72 13.22 1.75 22.32
N ASP A 73 11.93 2.06 22.44
CA ASP A 73 10.92 1.18 23.03
C ASP A 73 10.40 0.13 22.03
N VAL A 74 10.73 0.26 20.74
CA VAL A 74 10.40 -0.69 19.70
C VAL A 74 11.35 -1.88 19.77
N ASP A 75 10.78 -3.07 19.85
CA ASP A 75 11.55 -4.32 19.89
C ASP A 75 11.37 -5.24 18.66
N TYR A 76 10.49 -4.83 17.73
CA TYR A 76 10.32 -5.50 16.44
C TYR A 76 9.76 -4.55 15.37
N ILE A 77 10.27 -4.66 14.15
CA ILE A 77 9.78 -3.92 12.97
C ILE A 77 9.13 -4.89 11.98
N ILE A 78 7.90 -4.60 11.54
CA ILE A 78 7.27 -5.22 10.38
C ILE A 78 7.15 -4.16 9.31
N PHE A 79 7.81 -4.36 8.16
CA PHE A 79 7.78 -3.42 7.05
C PHE A 79 7.05 -4.05 5.86
N ALA A 80 5.94 -3.45 5.45
CA ALA A 80 5.11 -3.93 4.34
C ALA A 80 5.35 -3.06 3.11
N THR A 81 5.92 -3.65 2.06
CA THR A 81 6.14 -2.97 0.78
C THR A 81 6.23 -3.96 -0.39
N MET A 82 5.76 -3.54 -1.57
CA MET A 82 6.05 -4.20 -2.84
C MET A 82 7.05 -3.39 -3.70
N THR A 83 7.41 -2.19 -3.24
CA THR A 83 8.35 -1.27 -3.88
C THR A 83 9.53 -0.98 -2.95
N PRO A 84 10.33 -2.00 -2.56
CA PRO A 84 11.41 -1.82 -1.61
C PRO A 84 12.48 -0.88 -2.17
N ASP A 85 13.24 -0.23 -1.29
CA ASP A 85 14.36 0.64 -1.66
C ASP A 85 15.38 -0.09 -2.55
N TYR A 86 15.65 -1.35 -2.21
CA TYR A 86 16.54 -2.27 -2.94
C TYR A 86 15.95 -3.67 -2.94
N PHE A 87 16.35 -4.54 -3.85
CA PHE A 87 15.99 -5.96 -3.79
C PHE A 87 16.53 -6.64 -2.51
N PHE A 88 17.69 -6.21 -2.07
CA PHE A 88 18.32 -6.54 -0.78
C PHE A 88 19.31 -5.44 -0.40
N PRO A 89 19.48 -5.07 0.89
CA PRO A 89 18.68 -5.55 2.03
C PRO A 89 17.24 -5.08 1.97
N GLY A 90 16.40 -5.59 2.92
CA GLY A 90 15.02 -5.14 3.06
C GLY A 90 14.89 -3.70 3.54
N SER A 91 13.72 -3.09 3.35
CA SER A 91 13.41 -1.72 3.77
C SER A 91 13.27 -1.58 5.29
N GLY A 92 12.86 -2.65 6.00
CA GLY A 92 12.76 -2.66 7.46
C GLY A 92 14.08 -2.41 8.19
N PRO A 93 15.18 -3.10 7.86
CA PRO A 93 16.50 -2.78 8.42
C PRO A 93 16.96 -1.35 8.12
N LEU A 94 16.66 -0.81 6.93
CA LEU A 94 16.97 0.58 6.58
C LEU A 94 16.16 1.57 7.43
N LEU A 95 14.88 1.29 7.65
CA LEU A 95 14.01 2.06 8.55
C LEU A 95 14.62 2.09 9.97
N GLY A 96 15.01 0.92 10.50
CA GLY A 96 15.62 0.81 11.82
C GLY A 96 16.89 1.66 11.95
N ALA A 97 17.76 1.61 10.94
CA ALA A 97 18.96 2.44 10.89
C ALA A 97 18.63 3.95 10.89
N LYS A 98 17.65 4.37 10.07
CA LYS A 98 17.21 5.78 9.97
C LYS A 98 16.52 6.28 11.24
N LEU A 99 15.90 5.40 12.04
CA LEU A 99 15.31 5.71 13.35
C LEU A 99 16.32 5.63 14.50
N GLY A 100 17.58 5.23 14.24
CA GLY A 100 18.61 5.08 15.28
C GLY A 100 18.46 3.83 16.14
N ILE A 101 17.69 2.83 15.71
CA ILE A 101 17.42 1.57 16.41
C ILE A 101 17.96 0.37 15.63
N SER A 102 19.17 0.50 15.08
CA SER A 102 19.86 -0.61 14.42
C SER A 102 20.00 -1.81 15.37
N GLY A 103 19.78 -3.00 14.85
CA GLY A 103 19.83 -4.25 15.64
C GLY A 103 18.48 -4.73 16.16
N VAL A 104 17.42 -3.93 16.07
CA VAL A 104 16.05 -4.40 16.28
C VAL A 104 15.68 -5.37 15.15
N PRO A 105 15.12 -6.55 15.44
CA PRO A 105 14.65 -7.48 14.42
C PRO A 105 13.66 -6.80 13.46
N ALA A 106 13.88 -6.99 12.16
CA ALA A 106 13.03 -6.41 11.14
C ALA A 106 12.64 -7.49 10.12
N LEU A 107 11.36 -7.53 9.76
CA LEU A 107 10.80 -8.44 8.77
C LEU A 107 10.07 -7.64 7.69
N ASP A 108 10.53 -7.76 6.46
CA ASP A 108 9.81 -7.22 5.30
C ASP A 108 8.77 -8.23 4.82
N ILE A 109 7.54 -7.77 4.60
CA ILE A 109 6.48 -8.58 4.02
C ILE A 109 6.05 -7.98 2.67
N ARG A 110 5.89 -8.87 1.67
CA ARG A 110 5.46 -8.50 0.33
C ARG A 110 4.14 -9.18 -0.03
N GLN A 111 3.04 -8.62 0.48
CA GLN A 111 1.67 -9.08 0.20
C GLN A 111 0.84 -8.00 -0.49
N GLN A 112 1.53 -7.04 -1.10
CA GLN A 112 0.94 -5.95 -1.86
C GLN A 112 -0.21 -5.29 -1.05
N CYS A 113 -1.34 -5.04 -1.71
CA CYS A 113 -2.53 -4.40 -1.11
C CYS A 113 -3.14 -5.18 0.07
N ALA A 114 -2.82 -6.47 0.23
CA ALA A 114 -3.32 -7.30 1.33
C ALA A 114 -2.37 -7.36 2.54
N ALA A 115 -1.28 -6.62 2.54
CA ALA A 115 -0.24 -6.72 3.56
C ALA A 115 -0.74 -6.44 4.99
N MET A 116 -1.70 -5.52 5.18
CA MET A 116 -2.18 -5.12 6.51
C MET A 116 -2.77 -6.29 7.32
N PRO A 117 -3.77 -7.07 6.84
CA PRO A 117 -4.29 -8.19 7.60
C PRO A 117 -3.24 -9.28 7.88
N TYR A 118 -2.30 -9.52 6.96
CA TYR A 118 -1.17 -10.43 7.22
C TYR A 118 -0.25 -9.90 8.32
N ALA A 119 0.05 -8.61 8.29
CA ALA A 119 0.90 -7.96 9.29
C ALA A 119 0.27 -7.98 10.69
N PHE A 120 -1.03 -7.75 10.81
CA PHE A 120 -1.74 -7.85 12.08
C PHE A 120 -1.73 -9.27 12.66
N GLN A 121 -1.98 -10.29 11.82
CA GLN A 121 -1.92 -11.69 12.26
C GLN A 121 -0.50 -12.04 12.74
N LEU A 122 0.52 -11.61 12.00
CA LEU A 122 1.92 -11.83 12.37
C LEU A 122 2.28 -11.12 13.68
N ALA A 123 1.93 -9.83 13.80
CA ALA A 123 2.17 -9.04 15.00
C ALA A 123 1.50 -9.67 16.23
N ASN A 124 0.24 -10.11 16.08
CA ASN A 124 -0.46 -10.80 17.16
C ASN A 124 0.25 -12.09 17.57
N GLY A 125 0.73 -12.89 16.62
CA GLY A 125 1.52 -14.09 16.88
C GLY A 125 2.82 -13.80 17.63
N LEU A 126 3.56 -12.77 17.25
CA LEU A 126 4.80 -12.34 17.91
C LEU A 126 4.56 -11.89 19.35
N VAL A 127 3.50 -11.11 19.57
CA VAL A 127 3.15 -10.64 20.93
C VAL A 127 2.62 -11.79 21.81
N GLN A 128 1.76 -12.66 21.27
CA GLN A 128 1.21 -13.80 22.02
C GLN A 128 2.30 -14.82 22.41
N SER A 129 3.31 -15.03 21.56
CA SER A 129 4.46 -15.90 21.87
C SER A 129 5.48 -15.27 22.82
N GLY A 130 5.38 -13.97 23.10
CA GLY A 130 6.36 -13.21 23.87
C GLY A 130 7.64 -12.86 23.09
N ALA A 131 7.67 -13.09 21.77
CA ALA A 131 8.81 -12.75 20.92
C ALA A 131 8.94 -11.23 20.72
N ALA A 132 7.86 -10.46 20.86
CA ALA A 132 7.86 -9.01 20.83
C ALA A 132 6.83 -8.44 21.82
N LYS A 133 7.06 -7.22 22.29
CA LYS A 133 6.15 -6.45 23.16
C LYS A 133 5.60 -5.21 22.46
N THR A 134 6.48 -4.50 21.79
CA THR A 134 6.18 -3.25 21.05
C THR A 134 6.61 -3.42 19.61
N ILE A 135 5.66 -3.47 18.69
CA ILE A 135 5.91 -3.67 17.26
C ILE A 135 5.65 -2.36 16.53
N LEU A 136 6.62 -1.92 15.74
CA LEU A 136 6.43 -0.87 14.76
C LEU A 136 6.05 -1.51 13.42
N LEU A 137 4.80 -1.38 13.03
CA LEU A 137 4.29 -1.81 11.72
C LEU A 137 4.28 -0.62 10.78
N VAL A 138 4.99 -0.72 9.65
CA VAL A 138 5.05 0.32 8.62
C VAL A 138 4.63 -0.26 7.29
N GLY A 139 3.75 0.44 6.58
CA GLY A 139 3.44 0.21 5.17
C GLY A 139 3.87 1.43 4.36
N ALA A 140 4.72 1.24 3.35
CA ALA A 140 5.17 2.33 2.50
C ALA A 140 5.34 1.86 1.06
N GLU A 141 4.90 2.70 0.11
CA GLU A 141 4.98 2.41 -1.31
C GLU A 141 5.50 3.62 -2.10
N VAL A 142 6.37 3.36 -3.08
CA VAL A 142 6.88 4.33 -4.05
C VAL A 142 6.61 3.82 -5.46
N HIS A 143 5.46 4.21 -6.04
CA HIS A 143 5.05 3.80 -7.39
C HIS A 143 5.58 4.70 -8.49
N ALA A 144 6.22 5.83 -8.14
CA ALA A 144 6.78 6.77 -9.11
C ALA A 144 7.64 6.07 -10.18
N GLY A 145 8.43 5.06 -9.79
CA GLY A 145 9.24 4.26 -10.71
C GLY A 145 8.47 3.39 -11.72
N PHE A 146 7.16 3.20 -11.52
CA PHE A 146 6.28 2.45 -12.44
C PHE A 146 5.49 3.34 -13.39
N MET A 147 5.58 4.65 -13.24
CA MET A 147 4.76 5.58 -14.04
C MET A 147 5.25 5.64 -15.49
N PRO A 148 4.30 5.78 -16.46
CA PRO A 148 4.63 5.72 -17.89
C PRO A 148 5.24 7.00 -18.47
N TRP A 149 5.42 8.05 -17.66
CA TRP A 149 5.95 9.34 -18.08
C TRP A 149 7.36 9.58 -17.54
N THR A 150 8.11 10.45 -18.20
CA THR A 150 9.43 10.95 -17.81
C THR A 150 9.41 12.44 -17.44
N ASP A 151 8.36 13.15 -17.86
CA ASP A 151 8.18 14.60 -17.75
C ASP A 151 7.62 14.96 -16.36
N TRP A 152 8.40 14.61 -15.32
CA TRP A 152 8.00 14.79 -13.93
C TRP A 152 7.80 16.24 -13.52
N ASP A 153 8.52 17.18 -14.12
CA ASP A 153 8.38 18.61 -13.94
C ASP A 153 7.02 19.12 -14.43
N VAL A 154 6.52 18.60 -15.56
CA VAL A 154 5.16 18.88 -16.04
C VAL A 154 4.10 18.29 -15.10
N VAL A 155 4.27 17.02 -14.70
CA VAL A 155 3.35 16.34 -13.76
C VAL A 155 3.30 17.04 -12.41
N ARG A 156 4.44 17.54 -11.90
CA ARG A 156 4.52 18.28 -10.63
C ARG A 156 4.14 19.75 -10.76
N SER A 157 3.75 20.20 -11.97
CA SER A 157 3.43 21.59 -12.27
C SER A 157 4.61 22.56 -12.06
N GLU A 158 5.83 22.07 -12.17
CA GLU A 158 7.07 22.84 -12.09
C GLU A 158 7.48 23.42 -13.46
N ALA A 159 6.96 22.85 -14.56
CA ALA A 159 7.13 23.32 -15.93
C ALA A 159 5.83 23.28 -16.73
N GLN A 160 5.79 24.00 -17.86
CA GLN A 160 4.61 24.10 -18.74
C GLN A 160 4.97 23.89 -20.23
N HIS A 161 6.02 23.11 -20.52
CA HIS A 161 6.33 22.77 -21.89
C HIS A 161 5.39 21.67 -22.41
N GLU A 162 5.21 21.61 -23.73
CA GLU A 162 4.52 20.51 -24.38
C GLU A 162 5.40 19.26 -24.37
N ILE A 163 4.80 18.12 -24.05
CA ILE A 163 5.48 16.84 -24.10
C ILE A 163 5.46 16.24 -25.51
N ALA A 164 6.42 15.38 -25.82
CA ALA A 164 6.47 14.69 -27.10
C ALA A 164 5.18 13.85 -27.35
N PRO A 165 4.65 13.83 -28.59
CA PRO A 165 3.44 13.08 -28.92
C PRO A 165 3.56 11.59 -28.57
N GLU A 166 4.74 10.99 -28.71
CA GLU A 166 5.01 9.60 -28.38
C GLU A 166 4.95 9.35 -26.87
N ALA A 167 5.45 10.29 -26.06
CA ALA A 167 5.38 10.23 -24.60
C ALA A 167 3.91 10.33 -24.13
N HIS A 168 3.14 11.24 -24.72
CA HIS A 168 1.71 11.37 -24.46
C HIS A 168 0.94 10.11 -24.84
N ALA A 169 1.20 9.53 -26.00
CA ALA A 169 0.57 8.29 -26.45
C ALA A 169 0.91 7.11 -25.53
N ARG A 170 2.18 7.00 -25.08
CA ARG A 170 2.63 6.00 -24.11
C ARG A 170 1.90 6.14 -22.78
N ALA A 171 1.85 7.33 -22.20
CA ALA A 171 1.15 7.58 -20.95
C ALA A 171 -0.36 7.28 -21.06
N THR A 172 -0.97 7.67 -22.20
CA THR A 172 -2.39 7.36 -22.50
C THR A 172 -2.67 5.87 -22.59
N LYS A 173 -1.77 5.07 -23.18
CA LYS A 173 -1.88 3.60 -23.24
C LYS A 173 -1.99 3.00 -21.84
N HIS A 174 -1.25 3.52 -20.88
CA HIS A 174 -1.19 3.02 -19.50
C HIS A 174 -2.10 3.78 -18.51
N ARG A 175 -2.91 4.73 -18.99
CA ARG A 175 -3.71 5.63 -18.13
C ARG A 175 -4.61 4.91 -17.12
N GLY A 176 -5.17 3.76 -17.49
CA GLY A 176 -6.09 3.00 -16.63
C GLY A 176 -5.49 2.53 -15.32
N LEU A 177 -4.16 2.43 -15.26
CA LEU A 177 -3.40 2.07 -14.06
C LEU A 177 -2.70 3.30 -13.46
N ALA A 178 -2.10 4.14 -14.28
CA ALA A 178 -1.32 5.30 -13.84
C ALA A 178 -2.12 6.31 -12.99
N ILE A 179 -3.45 6.37 -13.17
CA ILE A 179 -4.33 7.25 -12.38
C ILE A 179 -4.62 6.73 -10.96
N ILE A 180 -4.36 5.44 -10.68
CA ILE A 180 -4.76 4.78 -9.42
C ILE A 180 -3.67 4.91 -8.37
N PHE A 181 -2.41 4.80 -8.77
CA PHE A 181 -1.28 4.76 -7.86
C PHE A 181 -0.73 6.14 -7.49
N GLY A 182 -0.18 6.19 -6.31
CA GLY A 182 0.61 7.27 -5.76
C GLY A 182 1.51 6.72 -4.66
N ASP A 183 2.30 7.60 -4.05
CA ASP A 183 3.31 7.27 -3.06
C ASP A 183 2.91 7.76 -1.68
N GLY A 184 3.28 7.02 -0.67
CA GLY A 184 3.00 7.37 0.71
C GLY A 184 3.41 6.29 1.69
N ALA A 185 3.33 6.62 2.96
CA ALA A 185 3.58 5.70 4.06
C ALA A 185 2.56 5.89 5.19
N ALA A 186 2.27 4.80 5.88
CA ALA A 186 1.56 4.81 7.15
C ALA A 186 2.29 3.90 8.14
N ALA A 187 2.20 4.24 9.42
CA ALA A 187 2.79 3.46 10.49
C ALA A 187 1.81 3.29 11.65
N MET A 188 1.95 2.19 12.36
CA MET A 188 1.21 1.89 13.58
C MET A 188 2.16 1.34 14.63
N VAL A 189 1.98 1.77 15.87
CA VAL A 189 2.61 1.12 17.03
C VAL A 189 1.62 0.15 17.64
N LEU A 190 2.05 -1.10 17.78
CA LEU A 190 1.22 -2.20 18.25
C LEU A 190 1.77 -2.75 19.58
N ARG A 191 0.88 -2.97 20.54
CA ARG A 191 1.16 -3.63 21.81
C ARG A 191 0.04 -4.59 22.17
N LYS A 192 0.27 -5.45 23.19
CA LYS A 192 -0.78 -6.27 23.75
C LYS A 192 -1.87 -5.37 24.35
N SER A 193 -3.14 -5.69 24.10
CA SER A 193 -4.25 -4.97 24.71
C SER A 193 -4.33 -5.25 26.22
N ASP A 194 -4.50 -4.21 27.02
CA ASP A 194 -4.75 -4.31 28.46
C ASP A 194 -6.22 -4.68 28.76
N ALA A 195 -7.13 -4.43 27.82
CA ALA A 195 -8.54 -4.78 27.97
C ALA A 195 -8.74 -6.29 27.84
N PRO A 196 -9.35 -6.98 28.80
CA PRO A 196 -9.67 -8.41 28.69
C PRO A 196 -10.52 -8.69 27.44
N GLY A 197 -10.00 -9.53 26.52
CA GLY A 197 -10.66 -9.85 25.25
C GLY A 197 -10.57 -8.75 24.17
N GLY A 198 -9.91 -7.62 24.48
CA GLY A 198 -9.71 -6.52 23.52
C GLY A 198 -8.58 -6.73 22.51
N GLY A 199 -8.50 -5.86 21.54
CA GLY A 199 -7.48 -5.86 20.49
C GLY A 199 -7.86 -6.77 19.32
N PHE A 200 -6.85 -7.24 18.61
CA PHE A 200 -7.01 -8.10 17.43
C PHE A 200 -7.70 -9.41 17.78
N ILE A 201 -8.84 -9.66 17.16
CA ILE A 201 -9.69 -10.84 17.40
C ILE A 201 -9.27 -12.00 16.49
N GLY A 202 -9.05 -11.70 15.19
CA GLY A 202 -8.69 -12.71 14.22
C GLY A 202 -8.50 -12.16 12.82
N ALA A 203 -8.05 -13.02 11.92
CA ALA A 203 -7.94 -12.74 10.48
C ALA A 203 -8.32 -13.98 9.67
N GLU A 204 -8.91 -13.73 8.51
CA GLU A 204 -9.11 -14.73 7.48
C GLU A 204 -8.26 -14.35 6.26
N LEU A 205 -7.25 -15.13 5.95
CA LEU A 205 -6.25 -14.85 4.92
C LEU A 205 -6.34 -15.88 3.81
N HIS A 206 -6.31 -15.39 2.56
CA HIS A 206 -6.33 -16.22 1.37
C HIS A 206 -5.33 -15.72 0.33
N SER A 207 -4.91 -16.62 -0.55
CA SER A 207 -4.14 -16.29 -1.74
C SER A 207 -4.71 -17.03 -2.96
N ASP A 208 -4.59 -16.42 -4.14
CA ASP A 208 -5.07 -17.00 -5.40
C ASP A 208 -3.98 -16.85 -6.47
N GLY A 209 -3.17 -17.89 -6.60
CA GLY A 209 -2.10 -17.96 -7.58
C GLY A 209 -2.57 -18.16 -9.02
N ASP A 210 -3.78 -18.68 -9.24
CA ASP A 210 -4.33 -18.93 -10.58
C ASP A 210 -4.67 -17.63 -11.32
N SER A 211 -4.80 -16.53 -10.58
CA SER A 211 -5.12 -15.20 -11.14
C SER A 211 -3.96 -14.21 -11.01
N PHE A 212 -2.72 -14.69 -10.93
CA PHE A 212 -1.54 -13.86 -10.72
C PHE A 212 -1.40 -12.75 -11.77
N ASP A 213 -1.84 -13.01 -13.03
CA ASP A 213 -1.74 -12.10 -14.16
C ASP A 213 -2.89 -11.07 -14.27
N HIS A 214 -3.79 -11.04 -13.25
CA HIS A 214 -4.83 -10.02 -13.20
C HIS A 214 -4.29 -8.64 -12.82
N LEU A 215 -3.21 -8.59 -12.05
CA LEU A 215 -2.44 -7.38 -11.75
C LEU A 215 -1.00 -7.80 -11.47
N PHE A 216 -0.08 -7.51 -12.37
CA PHE A 216 1.31 -7.93 -12.27
C PHE A 216 2.24 -7.04 -13.09
N VAL A 217 3.53 -7.11 -12.81
CA VAL A 217 4.62 -6.56 -13.62
C VAL A 217 5.22 -7.72 -14.41
N SER A 218 5.14 -7.68 -15.74
CA SER A 218 5.55 -8.82 -16.60
C SER A 218 7.05 -8.95 -16.74
N GLY A 219 7.78 -7.83 -16.74
CA GLY A 219 9.23 -7.77 -16.85
C GLY A 219 9.92 -7.39 -15.54
N CYS A 220 11.22 -7.19 -15.61
CA CYS A 220 12.07 -6.76 -14.49
C CYS A 220 11.99 -7.70 -13.28
N GLY A 221 11.91 -9.00 -13.51
CA GLY A 221 11.83 -10.03 -12.49
C GLY A 221 12.81 -11.17 -12.72
N PHE A 222 13.13 -11.94 -11.68
CA PHE A 222 14.14 -13.00 -11.69
C PHE A 222 13.75 -14.26 -12.49
N ARG A 223 12.65 -14.22 -13.24
CA ARG A 223 12.36 -15.23 -14.28
C ARG A 223 13.17 -14.99 -15.56
N SER A 224 13.70 -13.80 -15.73
CA SER A 224 14.53 -13.39 -16.88
C SER A 224 16.00 -13.34 -16.51
N ILE A 225 16.88 -13.62 -17.47
CA ILE A 225 18.34 -13.56 -17.30
C ILE A 225 18.91 -12.70 -18.45
N PRO A 226 19.46 -11.51 -18.14
CA PRO A 226 19.42 -10.80 -16.86
C PRO A 226 17.98 -10.39 -16.46
N TYR A 227 17.77 -10.11 -15.17
CA TYR A 227 16.44 -9.81 -14.61
C TYR A 227 15.81 -8.52 -15.14
N VAL A 228 16.60 -7.65 -15.74
CA VAL A 228 16.17 -6.45 -16.47
C VAL A 228 16.96 -6.34 -17.77
N THR A 229 16.30 -6.01 -18.88
CA THR A 229 16.94 -5.77 -20.18
C THR A 229 16.42 -4.47 -20.80
N PRO A 230 17.22 -3.82 -21.67
CA PRO A 230 16.76 -2.64 -22.42
C PRO A 230 15.47 -2.90 -23.22
N GLU A 231 15.33 -4.09 -23.81
CA GLU A 231 14.16 -4.49 -24.58
C GLU A 231 12.90 -4.54 -23.73
N ALA A 232 12.99 -5.12 -22.51
CA ALA A 232 11.88 -5.17 -21.56
C ALA A 232 11.44 -3.76 -21.12
N LEU A 233 12.40 -2.85 -20.92
CA LEU A 233 12.10 -1.45 -20.58
C LEU A 233 11.45 -0.72 -21.77
N LEU A 234 11.95 -0.92 -23.00
CA LEU A 234 11.36 -0.34 -24.20
C LEU A 234 9.98 -0.89 -24.52
N ALA A 235 9.69 -2.14 -24.12
CA ALA A 235 8.38 -2.77 -24.25
C ALA A 235 7.39 -2.39 -23.13
N ASP A 236 7.77 -1.51 -22.21
CA ASP A 236 6.97 -1.11 -21.03
C ASP A 236 6.69 -2.27 -20.06
N GLU A 237 7.48 -3.35 -20.07
CA GLU A 237 7.24 -4.52 -19.20
C GLU A 237 7.48 -4.25 -17.71
N HIS A 238 8.16 -3.15 -17.38
CA HIS A 238 8.31 -2.64 -16.01
C HIS A 238 7.05 -1.94 -15.48
N ILE A 239 6.12 -1.56 -16.35
CA ILE A 239 4.86 -0.92 -15.98
C ILE A 239 3.84 -2.01 -15.62
N PRO A 240 3.17 -1.92 -14.44
CA PRO A 240 2.16 -2.89 -14.06
C PRO A 240 1.03 -2.99 -15.09
N GLN A 241 0.53 -4.20 -15.30
CA GLN A 241 -0.60 -4.50 -16.17
C GLN A 241 -1.80 -4.94 -15.33
N MET A 242 -3.00 -4.50 -15.68
CA MET A 242 -4.21 -4.78 -14.90
C MET A 242 -5.41 -5.16 -15.78
N ARG A 243 -6.07 -6.26 -15.42
CA ARG A 243 -7.37 -6.69 -15.99
C ARG A 243 -8.53 -6.16 -15.13
N GLY A 244 -8.73 -4.83 -15.14
CA GLY A 244 -9.61 -4.11 -14.23
C GLY A 244 -11.02 -4.69 -14.02
N PRO A 245 -11.83 -4.96 -15.07
CA PRO A 245 -13.19 -5.49 -14.91
C PRO A 245 -13.27 -6.86 -14.21
N SER A 246 -12.30 -7.74 -14.48
CA SER A 246 -12.20 -9.05 -13.85
C SER A 246 -11.82 -8.92 -12.38
N LEU A 247 -10.81 -8.08 -12.10
CA LEU A 247 -10.32 -7.81 -10.76
C LEU A 247 -11.43 -7.21 -9.86
N LEU A 248 -12.20 -6.24 -10.37
CA LEU A 248 -13.30 -5.60 -9.62
C LEU A 248 -14.36 -6.62 -9.19
N ARG A 249 -14.86 -7.42 -10.13
CA ARG A 249 -15.88 -8.45 -9.80
C ARG A 249 -15.38 -9.46 -8.76
N LYS A 250 -14.12 -9.91 -8.92
CA LYS A 250 -13.49 -10.85 -7.99
C LYS A 250 -13.29 -10.23 -6.61
N ALA A 251 -12.82 -8.99 -6.55
CA ALA A 251 -12.60 -8.27 -5.29
C ALA A 251 -13.90 -8.13 -4.50
N VAL A 252 -14.98 -7.61 -5.09
CA VAL A 252 -16.28 -7.46 -4.40
C VAL A 252 -16.79 -8.79 -3.85
N LYS A 253 -16.79 -9.85 -4.69
CA LYS A 253 -17.25 -11.17 -4.27
C LYS A 253 -16.41 -11.75 -3.13
N THR A 254 -15.08 -11.65 -3.24
CA THR A 254 -14.16 -12.24 -2.26
C THR A 254 -14.21 -11.48 -0.95
N LEU A 255 -14.11 -10.14 -0.96
CA LEU A 255 -14.17 -9.33 0.24
C LEU A 255 -15.48 -9.54 1.00
N SER A 256 -16.63 -9.49 0.31
CA SER A 256 -17.93 -9.71 0.97
C SER A 256 -18.05 -11.09 1.60
N ARG A 257 -17.53 -12.14 0.94
CA ARG A 257 -17.51 -13.49 1.50
C ARG A 257 -16.60 -13.60 2.72
N THR A 258 -15.38 -13.05 2.63
CA THR A 258 -14.40 -13.12 3.71
C THR A 258 -14.87 -12.36 4.96
N VAL A 259 -15.49 -11.19 4.79
CA VAL A 259 -16.05 -10.45 5.94
C VAL A 259 -17.15 -11.26 6.64
N LYS A 260 -18.09 -11.86 5.87
CA LYS A 260 -19.14 -12.71 6.45
C LYS A 260 -18.57 -13.91 7.19
N SER A 261 -17.65 -14.65 6.55
CA SER A 261 -16.99 -15.83 7.13
C SER A 261 -16.23 -15.50 8.41
N LEU A 262 -15.48 -14.37 8.42
CA LEU A 262 -14.76 -13.93 9.61
C LEU A 262 -15.71 -13.57 10.76
N CYS A 263 -16.77 -12.84 10.48
CA CYS A 263 -17.79 -12.50 11.49
C CYS A 263 -18.48 -13.75 12.06
N GLU A 264 -18.88 -14.68 11.19
CA GLU A 264 -19.47 -15.96 11.59
C GLU A 264 -18.52 -16.77 12.48
N THR A 265 -17.24 -16.87 12.10
CA THR A 265 -16.21 -17.60 12.87
C THR A 265 -16.04 -17.05 14.28
N HIS A 266 -16.20 -15.75 14.46
CA HIS A 266 -16.01 -15.08 15.75
C HIS A 266 -17.32 -14.74 16.47
N GLY A 267 -18.48 -15.14 15.92
CA GLY A 267 -19.79 -14.88 16.53
C GLY A 267 -20.15 -13.38 16.57
N ILE A 268 -19.66 -12.59 15.62
CA ILE A 268 -19.91 -11.15 15.50
C ILE A 268 -21.03 -10.93 14.48
N SER A 269 -22.06 -10.17 14.82
CA SER A 269 -23.04 -9.72 13.84
C SER A 269 -22.48 -8.64 12.94
N LEU A 270 -22.89 -8.61 11.67
CA LEU A 270 -22.57 -7.48 10.79
C LEU A 270 -23.11 -6.15 11.33
N ASP A 271 -24.22 -6.19 12.09
CA ASP A 271 -24.82 -5.01 12.72
C ASP A 271 -23.98 -4.46 13.90
N ASP A 272 -23.05 -5.26 14.43
CA ASP A 272 -22.14 -4.85 15.51
C ASP A 272 -20.86 -4.17 14.96
N ILE A 273 -20.74 -4.01 13.64
CA ILE A 273 -19.60 -3.36 13.01
C ILE A 273 -19.80 -1.84 13.00
N ASP A 274 -19.08 -1.13 13.85
CA ASP A 274 -19.11 0.33 13.88
C ASP A 274 -18.41 0.96 12.68
N ARG A 275 -17.38 0.31 12.13
CA ARG A 275 -16.59 0.84 11.02
C ARG A 275 -15.96 -0.27 10.18
N PHE A 276 -16.10 -0.12 8.86
CA PHE A 276 -15.43 -0.95 7.86
C PHE A 276 -14.32 -0.15 7.18
N ILE A 277 -13.07 -0.59 7.34
CA ILE A 277 -11.91 0.02 6.70
C ILE A 277 -11.38 -0.92 5.63
N ALA A 278 -11.76 -0.68 4.38
CA ALA A 278 -11.30 -1.46 3.24
C ALA A 278 -10.06 -0.86 2.59
N HIS A 279 -9.36 -1.65 1.78
CA HIS A 279 -8.33 -1.15 0.87
C HIS A 279 -8.94 -0.13 -0.11
N GLN A 280 -8.34 1.05 -0.23
CA GLN A 280 -8.90 2.21 -0.94
C GLN A 280 -8.40 2.34 -2.39
N ALA A 281 -8.22 1.23 -3.10
CA ALA A 281 -7.83 1.27 -4.51
C ALA A 281 -8.87 1.94 -5.43
N ASN A 282 -10.15 1.77 -5.12
CA ASN A 282 -11.25 2.24 -5.96
C ASN A 282 -12.54 2.35 -5.14
N ASP A 283 -13.10 3.54 -5.06
CA ASP A 283 -14.35 3.83 -4.34
C ASP A 283 -15.54 2.95 -4.77
N ARG A 284 -15.59 2.57 -6.06
CA ARG A 284 -16.64 1.67 -6.58
C ARG A 284 -16.60 0.27 -5.94
N ILE A 285 -15.40 -0.26 -5.64
CA ILE A 285 -15.26 -1.54 -4.93
C ILE A 285 -15.78 -1.39 -3.51
N ASN A 286 -15.35 -0.36 -2.80
CA ASN A 286 -15.72 -0.14 -1.40
C ASN A 286 -17.23 0.03 -1.24
N ARG A 287 -17.86 0.87 -2.05
CA ARG A 287 -19.32 1.05 -2.07
C ARG A 287 -20.06 -0.25 -2.40
N ALA A 288 -19.58 -1.02 -3.37
CA ALA A 288 -20.20 -2.29 -3.73
C ALA A 288 -20.12 -3.33 -2.59
N VAL A 289 -19.01 -3.37 -1.86
CA VAL A 289 -18.86 -4.26 -0.68
C VAL A 289 -19.76 -3.80 0.47
N GLN A 290 -19.77 -2.49 0.79
CA GLN A 290 -20.66 -1.93 1.82
C GLN A 290 -22.14 -2.23 1.53
N GLN A 291 -22.57 -2.01 0.28
CA GLN A 291 -23.93 -2.34 -0.16
C GLN A 291 -24.25 -3.83 -0.03
N ALA A 292 -23.31 -4.71 -0.41
CA ALA A 292 -23.51 -6.17 -0.33
C ALA A 292 -23.54 -6.71 1.10
N LEU A 293 -22.92 -5.98 2.05
CA LEU A 293 -22.84 -6.36 3.45
C LEU A 293 -23.83 -5.59 4.35
N HIS A 294 -24.41 -4.49 3.86
CA HIS A 294 -25.26 -3.56 4.62
C HIS A 294 -24.55 -2.98 5.86
N ILE A 295 -23.22 -2.71 5.74
CA ILE A 295 -22.40 -2.14 6.82
C ILE A 295 -22.04 -0.67 6.53
N PRO A 296 -21.72 0.15 7.56
CA PRO A 296 -21.41 1.56 7.44
C PRO A 296 -20.10 1.85 6.68
#